data_cba05d0ef94291f0acf8e798892b92d5
#
_entry.id   cba05d0ef94291f0acf8e798892b92d5
#
_cell.length_a   1.000
_cell.length_b   1.000
_cell.length_c   1.000
_cell.angle_alpha   90.00
_cell.angle_beta   90.00
_cell.angle_gamma   90.00
#
_symmetry.space_group_name_H-M   'P 1'
#
loop_
_entity.id
_entity.type
_entity.pdbx_description
1 polymer ?
#
loop_
_entity_poly.entity_id
_entity_poly.type
_entity_poly.pdbx_seq_one_letter_code
_entity_poly.pdbx_strand_id
1 'polypeptide(L)'
;MPDTHLVHPPVEDLDLPSVLHALSDPIRLRIVRDLAEGGACNCGTFAVPVAKSTLSHHLRVLRDAGVTFTEPVGTSRIVSLRRGDLDARFPGLLHAVLSAAPSTAPVSA
;
A
#
# COMPACT_ATOMS: atom_id res chain seq x y z
N MET A 1 21.62 -15.04 -2.84
CA MET A 1 20.53 -15.65 -2.13
C MET A 1 19.23 -14.91 -2.41
N PRO A 2 18.29 -15.62 -2.94
CA PRO A 2 17.04 -14.95 -3.19
C PRO A 2 16.43 -14.51 -1.85
N ASP A 3 16.04 -13.29 -1.83
CA ASP A 3 15.46 -12.71 -0.65
C ASP A 3 14.04 -13.19 -0.53
N THR A 4 13.83 -14.19 0.31
CA THR A 4 12.47 -14.61 0.62
C THR A 4 11.85 -13.72 1.68
N HIS A 5 12.66 -12.84 2.29
CA HIS A 5 12.19 -11.92 3.31
C HIS A 5 12.28 -10.50 2.79
N LEU A 6 11.14 -9.83 2.78
CA LEU A 6 11.10 -8.42 2.46
C LEU A 6 11.27 -7.63 3.76
N VAL A 7 12.09 -6.59 3.70
CA VAL A 7 12.33 -5.76 4.87
C VAL A 7 11.16 -4.79 5.03
N HIS A 8 10.62 -4.75 6.24
CA HIS A 8 9.55 -3.80 6.59
C HIS A 8 9.99 -2.97 7.79
N PRO A 9 9.77 -1.66 7.77
CA PRO A 9 10.09 -0.86 8.94
C PRO A 9 9.18 -1.22 10.11
N PRO A 10 9.72 -1.29 11.34
CA PRO A 10 8.87 -1.47 12.51
C PRO A 10 7.99 -0.25 12.72
N VAL A 11 6.91 -0.43 13.48
CA VAL A 11 5.92 0.64 13.67
C VAL A 11 6.54 1.91 14.26
N GLU A 12 7.50 1.78 15.15
CA GLU A 12 8.16 2.93 15.76
C GLU A 12 9.04 3.72 14.80
N ASP A 13 9.39 3.13 13.66
CA ASP A 13 10.23 3.79 12.65
C ASP A 13 9.40 4.44 11.54
N LEU A 14 8.08 4.31 11.58
CA LEU A 14 7.22 4.96 10.58
C LEU A 14 7.29 6.47 10.79
N ASP A 15 7.65 7.20 9.73
CA ASP A 15 7.69 8.64 9.78
C ASP A 15 6.65 9.25 8.87
N LEU A 16 6.07 10.35 9.30
CA LEU A 16 4.97 10.98 8.58
C LEU A 16 5.34 11.44 7.18
N PRO A 17 6.48 12.10 6.95
CA PRO A 17 6.84 12.50 5.59
C PRO A 17 6.93 11.34 4.61
N SER A 18 7.50 10.21 5.01
CA SER A 18 7.61 9.04 4.14
C SER A 18 6.25 8.46 3.84
N VAL A 19 5.37 8.39 4.83
CA VAL A 19 4.00 7.90 4.64
C VAL A 19 3.23 8.83 3.70
N LEU A 20 3.33 10.13 3.91
CA LEU A 20 2.66 11.10 3.03
C LEU A 20 3.19 11.02 1.60
N HIS A 21 4.50 10.86 1.44
CA HIS A 21 5.09 10.68 0.11
C HIS A 21 4.53 9.43 -0.57
N ALA A 22 4.47 8.32 0.16
CA ALA A 22 3.93 7.08 -0.40
C ALA A 22 2.48 7.23 -0.83
N LEU A 23 1.71 8.06 -0.13
CA LEU A 23 0.30 8.28 -0.43
C LEU A 23 0.06 9.41 -1.44
N SER A 24 1.11 10.05 -1.92
CA SER A 24 0.98 11.23 -2.79
C SER A 24 0.80 10.91 -4.26
N ASP A 25 0.71 9.65 -4.64
CA ASP A 25 0.56 9.23 -6.02
C ASP A 25 -0.81 8.62 -6.25
N PRO A 26 -1.50 8.96 -7.36
CA PRO A 26 -2.85 8.42 -7.62
C PRO A 26 -2.90 6.90 -7.69
N ILE A 27 -1.91 6.26 -8.28
CA ILE A 27 -1.87 4.80 -8.38
C ILE A 27 -1.69 4.19 -7.00
N ARG A 28 -0.80 4.75 -6.20
CA ARG A 28 -0.57 4.24 -4.85
C ARG A 28 -1.79 4.45 -3.95
N LEU A 29 -2.49 5.58 -4.10
CA LEU A 29 -3.75 5.80 -3.38
C LEU A 29 -4.79 4.74 -3.76
N ARG A 30 -4.87 4.41 -5.03
CA ARG A 30 -5.80 3.38 -5.51
C ARG A 30 -5.48 2.02 -4.91
N ILE A 31 -4.20 1.66 -4.87
CA ILE A 31 -3.77 0.40 -4.26
C ILE A 31 -4.17 0.36 -2.79
N VAL A 32 -3.91 1.44 -2.06
CA VAL A 32 -4.23 1.51 -0.63
C VAL A 32 -5.74 1.42 -0.40
N ARG A 33 -6.53 2.09 -1.24
CA ARG A 33 -7.98 2.01 -1.15
C ARG A 33 -8.46 0.58 -1.40
N ASP A 34 -7.92 -0.06 -2.43
CA ASP A 34 -8.32 -1.44 -2.74
C ASP A 34 -8.01 -2.37 -1.57
N LEU A 35 -6.85 -2.19 -0.94
CA LEU A 35 -6.49 -2.99 0.23
C LEU A 35 -7.39 -2.69 1.43
N ALA A 36 -7.77 -1.43 1.61
CA ALA A 36 -8.65 -1.05 2.71
C ALA A 36 -10.05 -1.62 2.54
N GLU A 37 -10.53 -1.73 1.32
CA GLU A 37 -11.88 -2.21 1.02
C GLU A 37 -11.94 -3.72 0.87
N GLY A 38 -10.95 -4.32 0.22
CA GLY A 38 -10.96 -5.73 -0.13
C GLY A 38 -10.08 -6.62 0.74
N GLY A 39 -9.28 -6.04 1.62
CA GLY A 39 -8.34 -6.81 2.43
C GLY A 39 -7.09 -7.21 1.66
N ALA A 40 -6.32 -8.13 2.21
CA ALA A 40 -5.06 -8.58 1.62
C ALA A 40 -5.31 -9.21 0.25
N CYS A 41 -4.40 -8.98 -0.69
CA CYS A 41 -4.52 -9.56 -2.01
C CYS A 41 -3.15 -9.88 -2.61
N ASN A 42 -3.17 -10.77 -3.61
CA ASN A 42 -1.98 -11.12 -4.35
C ASN A 42 -1.51 -9.93 -5.18
N CYS A 43 -0.21 -9.61 -5.12
CA CYS A 43 0.30 -8.43 -5.81
C CYS A 43 0.09 -8.46 -7.32
N GLY A 44 -0.11 -9.63 -7.92
CA GLY A 44 -0.38 -9.74 -9.34
C GLY A 44 -1.81 -9.42 -9.74
N THR A 45 -2.71 -9.20 -8.78
CA THR A 45 -4.13 -9.00 -9.08
C THR A 45 -4.56 -7.53 -9.04
N PHE A 46 -3.65 -6.61 -8.78
CA PHE A 46 -4.01 -5.19 -8.79
C PHE A 46 -4.35 -4.74 -10.20
N ALA A 47 -5.56 -4.23 -10.37
CA ALA A 47 -6.06 -3.75 -11.67
C ALA A 47 -5.77 -2.26 -11.81
N VAL A 48 -4.51 -1.92 -12.06
CA VAL A 48 -4.09 -0.54 -12.26
C VAL A 48 -3.50 -0.40 -13.67
N PRO A 49 -3.68 0.77 -14.30
CA PRO A 49 -3.28 0.95 -15.70
C PRO A 49 -1.80 1.27 -15.85
N VAL A 50 -0.94 0.41 -15.31
CA VAL A 50 0.52 0.61 -15.41
C VAL A 50 1.19 -0.73 -15.68
N ALA A 51 2.40 -0.66 -16.21
CA ALA A 51 3.21 -1.85 -16.47
C ALA A 51 3.60 -2.52 -15.16
N LYS A 52 3.94 -3.81 -15.24
CA LYS A 52 4.34 -4.59 -14.06
C LYS A 52 5.52 -4.00 -13.32
N SER A 53 6.50 -3.49 -14.05
CA SER A 53 7.67 -2.87 -13.42
C SER A 53 7.30 -1.61 -12.66
N THR A 54 6.37 -0.83 -13.19
CA THR A 54 5.87 0.38 -12.52
C THR A 54 5.04 0.00 -11.29
N LEU A 55 4.20 -1.02 -11.41
CA LEU A 55 3.44 -1.52 -10.26
C LEU A 55 4.38 -1.99 -9.16
N SER A 56 5.42 -2.74 -9.50
CA SER A 56 6.41 -3.21 -8.52
C SER A 56 7.08 -2.05 -7.81
N HIS A 57 7.38 -0.97 -8.55
CA HIS A 57 7.95 0.23 -7.95
C HIS A 57 6.98 0.87 -6.95
N HIS A 58 5.72 0.99 -7.31
CA HIS A 58 4.72 1.57 -6.39
C HIS A 58 4.55 0.72 -5.14
N LEU A 59 4.51 -0.60 -5.30
CA LEU A 59 4.40 -1.50 -4.15
C LEU A 59 5.63 -1.40 -3.24
N ARG A 60 6.81 -1.22 -3.83
CA ARG A 60 8.04 -1.04 -3.06
C ARG A 60 8.01 0.27 -2.26
N VAL A 61 7.57 1.36 -2.87
CA VAL A 61 7.46 2.65 -2.17
C VAL A 61 6.53 2.52 -0.97
N LEU A 62 5.38 1.88 -1.17
CA LEU A 62 4.41 1.67 -0.08
C LEU A 62 5.00 0.81 1.04
N ARG A 63 5.71 -0.26 0.67
CA ARG A 63 6.33 -1.15 1.65
C ARG A 63 7.42 -0.45 2.44
N ASP A 64 8.31 0.27 1.75
CA ASP A 64 9.43 0.94 2.41
C ASP A 64 8.96 2.04 3.35
N ALA A 65 7.83 2.67 3.05
CA ALA A 65 7.24 3.67 3.94
C ALA A 65 6.47 3.06 5.11
N GLY A 66 6.24 1.76 5.09
CA GLY A 66 5.49 1.09 6.15
C GLY A 66 3.99 1.15 5.99
N VAL A 67 3.50 1.50 4.81
CA VAL A 67 2.06 1.55 4.53
C VAL A 67 1.50 0.15 4.31
N THR A 68 2.28 -0.71 3.66
CA THR A 68 1.86 -2.08 3.36
C THR A 68 2.85 -3.10 3.91
N PHE A 69 2.33 -4.30 4.10
CA PHE A 69 3.12 -5.48 4.45
C PHE A 69 3.00 -6.49 3.33
N THR A 70 4.12 -7.01 2.88
CA THR A 70 4.14 -8.01 1.81
C THR A 70 4.70 -9.31 2.35
N GLU A 71 3.94 -10.38 2.19
CA GLU A 71 4.31 -11.70 2.67
C GLU A 71 4.45 -12.65 1.51
N PRO A 72 5.61 -13.32 1.36
CA PRO A 72 5.74 -14.37 0.36
C PRO A 72 4.99 -15.62 0.83
N VAL A 73 4.13 -16.14 -0.03
CA VAL A 73 3.36 -17.35 0.24
C VAL A 73 3.48 -18.24 -0.99
N GLY A 74 4.32 -19.28 -0.90
CA GLY A 74 4.65 -20.10 -2.05
C GLY A 74 5.33 -19.26 -3.13
N THR A 75 4.77 -19.25 -4.33
CA THR A 75 5.26 -18.43 -5.44
C THR A 75 4.56 -17.08 -5.51
N SER A 76 3.62 -16.83 -4.59
CA SER A 76 2.84 -15.60 -4.57
C SER A 76 3.36 -14.64 -3.53
N ARG A 77 2.99 -13.38 -3.68
CA ARG A 77 3.23 -12.35 -2.67
C ARG A 77 1.91 -11.72 -2.30
N ILE A 78 1.58 -11.79 -1.03
CA ILE A 78 0.33 -11.26 -0.51
C ILE A 78 0.61 -9.91 0.13
N VAL A 79 -0.09 -8.90 -0.35
CA VAL A 79 0.06 -7.52 0.13
C VAL A 79 -1.13 -7.19 1.01
N SER A 80 -0.86 -6.61 2.17
CA SER A 80 -1.90 -6.16 3.09
C SER A 80 -1.59 -4.75 3.57
N LEU A 81 -2.64 -4.05 4.00
CA LEU A 81 -2.52 -2.70 4.52
C LEU A 81 -2.17 -2.78 6.02
N ARG A 82 -1.15 -2.05 6.43
CA ARG A 82 -0.76 -1.99 7.83
C ARG A 82 -1.63 -1.00 8.60
N ARG A 83 -2.93 -1.22 8.55
CA ARG A 83 -3.91 -0.28 9.10
C ARG A 83 -3.73 -0.05 10.60
N GLY A 84 -3.55 -1.13 11.35
CA GLY A 84 -3.37 -1.03 12.80
C GLY A 84 -2.15 -0.20 13.17
N ASP A 85 -1.04 -0.44 12.48
CA ASP A 85 0.21 0.28 12.74
C ASP A 85 0.09 1.75 12.36
N LEU A 86 -0.55 2.03 11.22
CA LEU A 86 -0.76 3.40 10.76
C LEU A 86 -1.70 4.16 11.70
N ASP A 87 -2.76 3.51 12.16
CA ASP A 87 -3.71 4.13 13.10
C ASP A 87 -3.06 4.37 14.46
N ALA A 88 -2.19 3.47 14.90
CA ALA A 88 -1.49 3.62 16.17
C ALA A 88 -0.48 4.77 16.11
N ARG A 89 0.22 4.90 14.99
CA ARG A 89 1.28 5.89 14.84
C ARG A 89 0.73 7.26 14.44
N PHE A 90 -0.29 7.28 13.57
CA PHE A 90 -0.88 8.50 13.04
C PHE A 90 -2.41 8.41 13.13
N PRO A 91 -2.98 8.59 14.33
CA PRO A 91 -4.43 8.41 14.50
C PRO A 91 -5.24 9.31 13.57
N GLY A 92 -6.16 8.69 12.83
CA GLY A 92 -7.05 9.41 11.92
C GLY A 92 -6.49 9.74 10.55
N LEU A 93 -5.17 9.59 10.35
CA LEU A 93 -4.54 9.97 9.07
C LEU A 93 -5.08 9.12 7.92
N LEU A 94 -5.02 7.81 8.07
CA LEU A 94 -5.42 6.90 7.00
C LEU A 94 -6.89 7.09 6.66
N HIS A 95 -7.75 7.21 7.68
CA HIS A 95 -9.17 7.45 7.47
C HIS A 95 -9.40 8.75 6.69
N ALA A 96 -8.72 9.82 7.07
CA ALA A 96 -8.86 11.10 6.40
C ALA A 96 -8.41 11.04 4.94
N VAL A 97 -7.28 10.37 4.69
CA VAL A 97 -6.74 10.23 3.34
C VAL A 97 -7.70 9.43 2.47
N LEU A 98 -8.17 8.29 2.96
CA LEU A 98 -9.08 7.44 2.19
C LEU A 98 -10.43 8.10 1.96
N SER A 99 -10.90 8.90 2.93
CA SER A 99 -12.16 9.64 2.77
C SER A 99 -12.04 10.74 1.71
N ALA A 100 -10.86 11.31 1.56
CA ALA A 100 -10.61 12.38 0.60
C ALA A 100 -10.17 11.85 -0.77
N ALA A 101 -9.72 10.58 -0.84
CA ALA A 101 -9.19 10.02 -2.07
C ALA A 101 -10.30 9.85 -3.11
N PRO A 102 -9.97 10.00 -4.40
CA PRO A 102 -10.96 9.77 -5.45
C PRO A 102 -11.45 8.33 -5.40
N SER A 103 -12.73 8.14 -5.75
CA SER A 103 -13.30 6.82 -5.87
C SER A 103 -12.57 6.03 -6.95
N THR A 104 -12.35 4.72 -6.72
CA THR A 104 -11.81 3.84 -7.73
C THR A 104 -12.87 3.42 -8.75
N ALA A 105 -14.12 3.68 -8.46
CA ALA A 105 -15.18 3.44 -9.42
C ALA A 105 -14.95 4.34 -10.64
N PRO A 106 -15.21 3.83 -11.86
CA PRO A 106 -15.10 4.69 -13.02
C PRO A 106 -15.97 5.90 -12.82
N VAL A 107 -15.37 7.05 -12.96
CA VAL A 107 -16.11 8.29 -12.90
C VAL A 107 -17.01 8.26 -14.12
N SER A 108 -18.26 8.07 -13.89
CA SER A 108 -19.19 8.36 -14.96
C SER A 108 -19.14 9.84 -15.15
N ALA A 109 -18.41 10.18 -16.06
CA ALA A 109 -18.31 11.58 -16.42
C ALA A 109 -19.65 12.11 -16.77
#